data_53497e6400d5db83a0afda42d84c62cf
#
_entry.id   53497e6400d5db83a0afda42d84c62cf
#
_cell.length_a   1.000
_cell.length_b   1.000
_cell.length_c   1.000
_cell.angle_alpha   90.00
_cell.angle_beta   90.00
_cell.angle_gamma   90.00
#
_symmetry.space_group_name_H-M   'P 1'
#
loop_
_entity.id
_entity.type
_entity.pdbx_description
1 polymer ?
#
loop_
_entity_poly.entity_id
_entity_poly.type
_entity_poly.pdbx_seq_one_letter_code
_entity_poly.pdbx_strand_id
1 'polypeptide(L)'
;MGGIKNWWYYYKWYVLLGLLLLVILLHRMSSAFGWFSREPDLQIAYIGKTSLPDDTAKAVVQSFTDLVSDYNKDGSILVQLNQYVSGSDASSGDDSFYYQYASEIEIIGDINDCESYLFHLEDPLDFQRRFQILATPDGNCPEDADFTVEGKGFYWKDCSLLADQDLSSYTISALGYSVSGTNQELLSNLFISRRYYDESKTPACKDAYDNLWKTISSTAK
;
A
#
# COMPACT_ATOMS: atom_id res chain seq x y z
N MET A 1 7.63 -7.00 -60.82
CA MET A 1 8.17 -6.95 -59.42
C MET A 1 8.78 -5.63 -58.99
N GLY A 2 8.45 -4.49 -59.59
CA GLY A 2 9.04 -3.17 -59.30
C GLY A 2 8.26 -2.30 -58.32
N GLY A 3 6.96 -2.49 -58.12
CA GLY A 3 6.11 -1.56 -57.39
C GLY A 3 6.35 -1.50 -55.85
N ILE A 4 6.65 -2.64 -55.19
CA ILE A 4 6.84 -2.72 -53.74
C ILE A 4 8.17 -2.08 -53.33
N LYS A 5 9.24 -2.25 -54.12
CA LYS A 5 10.55 -1.65 -53.87
C LYS A 5 10.49 -0.12 -53.96
N ASN A 6 9.74 0.37 -54.97
CA ASN A 6 9.59 1.80 -55.20
C ASN A 6 8.72 2.45 -54.11
N TRP A 7 7.61 1.81 -53.71
CA TRP A 7 6.77 2.24 -52.61
C TRP A 7 7.56 2.32 -51.29
N TRP A 8 8.32 1.24 -50.96
CA TRP A 8 9.16 1.23 -49.74
C TRP A 8 10.18 2.36 -49.70
N TYR A 9 10.80 2.67 -50.82
CA TYR A 9 11.81 3.75 -50.90
C TYR A 9 11.22 5.10 -50.52
N TYR A 10 10.01 5.43 -50.93
CA TYR A 10 9.36 6.71 -50.64
C TYR A 10 8.68 6.74 -49.29
N TYR A 11 8.13 5.64 -48.80
CA TYR A 11 7.28 5.61 -47.61
C TYR A 11 7.92 5.01 -46.37
N LYS A 12 9.14 4.47 -46.43
CA LYS A 12 9.81 3.81 -45.28
C LYS A 12 9.84 4.65 -44.02
N TRP A 13 10.10 5.96 -44.16
CA TRP A 13 10.14 6.86 -43.00
C TRP A 13 8.77 7.08 -42.35
N TYR A 14 7.71 7.17 -43.16
CA TYR A 14 6.34 7.27 -42.63
C TYR A 14 5.91 5.97 -41.98
N VAL A 15 6.27 4.83 -42.52
CA VAL A 15 6.01 3.51 -41.93
C VAL A 15 6.75 3.35 -40.61
N LEU A 16 8.05 3.73 -40.56
CA LEU A 16 8.84 3.67 -39.33
C LEU A 16 8.30 4.63 -38.26
N LEU A 17 7.92 5.84 -38.64
CA LEU A 17 7.29 6.80 -37.73
C LEU A 17 5.95 6.28 -37.19
N GLY A 18 5.12 5.73 -38.08
CA GLY A 18 3.84 5.14 -37.69
C GLY A 18 4.01 3.94 -36.73
N LEU A 19 5.01 3.09 -36.98
CA LEU A 19 5.35 1.97 -36.12
C LEU A 19 5.87 2.43 -34.75
N LEU A 20 6.71 3.45 -34.73
CA LEU A 20 7.19 4.06 -33.49
C LEU A 20 6.03 4.65 -32.66
N LEU A 21 5.12 5.39 -33.29
CA LEU A 21 3.94 5.94 -32.62
C LEU A 21 3.03 4.82 -32.10
N LEU A 22 2.86 3.73 -32.88
CA LEU A 22 2.09 2.56 -32.43
C LEU A 22 2.70 1.90 -31.19
N VAL A 23 4.03 1.72 -31.18
CA VAL A 23 4.75 1.16 -30.02
C VAL A 23 4.59 2.05 -28.79
N ILE A 24 4.71 3.38 -28.95
CA ILE A 24 4.48 4.34 -27.85
C ILE A 24 3.03 4.26 -27.36
N LEU A 25 2.07 4.19 -28.26
CA LEU A 25 0.64 4.07 -27.91
C LEU A 25 0.36 2.76 -27.17
N LEU A 26 0.87 1.63 -27.67
CA LEU A 26 0.73 0.32 -27.03
C LEU A 26 1.39 0.30 -25.64
N HIS A 27 2.56 0.93 -25.50
CA HIS A 27 3.23 1.04 -24.21
C HIS A 27 2.41 1.89 -23.21
N ARG A 28 1.86 3.02 -23.67
CA ARG A 28 0.96 3.84 -22.85
C ARG A 28 -0.34 3.13 -22.48
N MET A 29 -0.94 2.42 -23.44
CA MET A 29 -2.14 1.63 -23.20
C MET A 29 -1.86 0.49 -22.21
N SER A 30 -0.77 -0.24 -22.37
CA SER A 30 -0.41 -1.35 -21.49
C SER A 30 -0.16 -0.86 -20.05
N SER A 31 0.45 0.31 -19.89
CA SER A 31 0.64 0.97 -18.60
C SER A 31 -0.70 1.45 -17.98
N ALA A 32 -1.61 1.96 -18.81
CA ALA A 32 -2.93 2.43 -18.38
C ALA A 32 -3.92 1.28 -18.06
N PHE A 33 -3.77 0.12 -18.71
CA PHE A 33 -4.59 -1.06 -18.46
C PHE A 33 -3.97 -2.07 -17.50
N GLY A 34 -2.83 -1.73 -16.86
CA GLY A 34 -2.19 -2.59 -15.88
C GLY A 34 -1.73 -3.97 -16.40
N TRP A 35 -1.66 -4.15 -17.72
CA TRP A 35 -1.36 -5.45 -18.36
C TRP A 35 0.03 -6.02 -18.01
N PHE A 36 0.92 -5.18 -17.49
CA PHE A 36 2.25 -5.57 -17.00
C PHE A 36 2.48 -5.24 -15.53
N SER A 37 1.50 -4.67 -14.81
CA SER A 37 1.57 -4.53 -13.37
C SER A 37 1.18 -5.86 -12.73
N ARG A 38 2.07 -6.39 -11.91
CA ARG A 38 1.74 -7.56 -11.10
C ARG A 38 0.74 -7.14 -10.04
N GLU A 39 -0.28 -7.94 -9.84
CA GLU A 39 -1.19 -7.73 -8.71
C GLU A 39 -0.47 -8.13 -7.42
N PRO A 40 -0.42 -7.27 -6.42
CA PRO A 40 0.20 -7.62 -5.15
C PRO A 40 -0.61 -8.70 -4.41
N ASP A 41 0.09 -9.61 -3.74
CA ASP A 41 -0.52 -10.62 -2.89
C ASP A 41 -1.02 -10.03 -1.57
N LEU A 42 -0.42 -8.94 -1.13
CA LEU A 42 -0.85 -8.17 0.03
C LEU A 42 -0.60 -6.68 -0.21
N GLN A 43 -1.63 -5.88 0.05
CA GLN A 43 -1.48 -4.44 0.13
C GLN A 43 -1.68 -3.96 1.57
N ILE A 44 -0.77 -3.12 2.02
CA ILE A 44 -0.74 -2.51 3.35
C ILE A 44 -0.82 -1.01 3.16
N ALA A 45 -1.74 -0.34 3.85
CA ALA A 45 -1.79 1.11 3.93
C ALA A 45 -1.11 1.60 5.22
N TYR A 46 -0.09 2.40 5.08
CA TYR A 46 0.44 3.19 6.20
C TYR A 46 -0.19 4.57 6.18
N ILE A 47 -0.78 4.98 7.29
CA ILE A 47 -1.35 6.32 7.46
C ILE A 47 -0.68 6.99 8.66
N GLY A 48 0.11 8.02 8.37
CA GLY A 48 0.86 8.74 9.39
C GLY A 48 0.99 10.23 9.09
N LYS A 49 1.58 10.98 10.01
CA LYS A 49 1.83 12.42 9.83
C LYS A 49 2.93 12.72 8.82
N THR A 50 3.84 11.78 8.65
CA THR A 50 4.94 11.84 7.69
C THR A 50 5.12 10.48 7.04
N SER A 51 5.72 10.43 5.85
CA SER A 51 6.12 9.17 5.23
C SER A 51 7.19 8.46 6.07
N LEU A 52 7.13 7.14 6.10
CA LEU A 52 8.20 6.34 6.68
C LEU A 52 9.50 6.52 5.90
N PRO A 53 10.67 6.46 6.58
CA PRO A 53 11.95 6.35 5.88
C PRO A 53 11.95 5.16 4.93
N ASP A 54 12.66 5.27 3.80
CA ASP A 54 12.73 4.20 2.79
C ASP A 54 13.17 2.85 3.37
N ASP A 55 14.13 2.86 4.30
CA ASP A 55 14.62 1.64 4.94
C ASP A 55 13.57 1.04 5.87
N THR A 56 12.78 1.87 6.56
CA THR A 56 11.66 1.42 7.40
C THR A 56 10.53 0.86 6.53
N ALA A 57 10.19 1.52 5.43
CA ALA A 57 9.18 1.03 4.49
C ALA A 57 9.55 -0.34 3.92
N LYS A 58 10.83 -0.54 3.54
CA LYS A 58 11.35 -1.86 3.11
C LYS A 58 11.29 -2.89 4.22
N ALA A 59 11.60 -2.50 5.46
CA ALA A 59 11.53 -3.40 6.61
C ALA A 59 10.09 -3.88 6.86
N VAL A 60 9.08 -2.99 6.74
CA VAL A 60 7.67 -3.40 6.81
C VAL A 60 7.33 -4.41 5.72
N VAL A 61 7.67 -4.11 4.45
CA VAL A 61 7.41 -5.03 3.33
C VAL A 61 8.05 -6.39 3.59
N GLN A 62 9.32 -6.42 4.03
CA GLN A 62 10.03 -7.66 4.31
C GLN A 62 9.38 -8.45 5.44
N SER A 63 8.94 -7.78 6.51
CA SER A 63 8.28 -8.43 7.67
C SER A 63 7.03 -9.22 7.26
N PHE A 64 6.31 -8.77 6.25
CA PHE A 64 5.11 -9.44 5.77
C PHE A 64 5.37 -10.40 4.61
N THR A 65 6.43 -10.21 3.83
CA THR A 65 6.76 -11.08 2.69
C THR A 65 6.93 -12.55 3.12
N ASP A 66 7.51 -12.78 4.29
CA ASP A 66 7.72 -14.14 4.82
C ASP A 66 6.44 -14.78 5.41
N LEU A 67 5.39 -13.98 5.62
CA LEU A 67 4.10 -14.39 6.18
C LEU A 67 3.02 -14.60 5.12
N VAL A 68 3.22 -14.05 3.93
CA VAL A 68 2.25 -14.08 2.83
C VAL A 68 2.59 -15.22 1.87
N SER A 69 1.57 -15.84 1.32
CA SER A 69 1.70 -16.82 0.24
C SER A 69 1.39 -16.17 -1.10
N ASP A 70 1.90 -16.74 -2.18
CA ASP A 70 1.53 -16.37 -3.55
C ASP A 70 0.03 -16.69 -3.80
N TYR A 71 -0.83 -15.71 -3.55
CA TYR A 71 -2.29 -15.87 -3.62
C TYR A 71 -2.81 -15.75 -5.03
N ASN A 72 -2.17 -14.92 -5.85
CA ASN A 72 -2.54 -14.71 -7.24
C ASN A 72 -1.96 -15.81 -8.17
N LYS A 73 -1.06 -16.66 -7.65
CA LYS A 73 -0.39 -17.78 -8.32
C LYS A 73 0.40 -17.37 -9.56
N ASP A 74 1.01 -16.18 -9.50
CA ASP A 74 1.86 -15.69 -10.59
C ASP A 74 3.32 -16.17 -10.48
N GLY A 75 3.66 -16.90 -9.41
CA GLY A 75 4.97 -17.47 -9.13
C GLY A 75 5.91 -16.55 -8.36
N SER A 76 5.41 -15.44 -7.82
CA SER A 76 6.19 -14.52 -6.99
C SER A 76 5.32 -13.92 -5.89
N ILE A 77 5.89 -13.67 -4.71
CA ILE A 77 5.20 -12.98 -3.62
C ILE A 77 5.50 -11.49 -3.73
N LEU A 78 4.45 -10.68 -3.82
CA LEU A 78 4.54 -9.22 -3.87
C LEU A 78 3.72 -8.60 -2.75
N VAL A 79 4.41 -7.98 -1.78
CA VAL A 79 3.80 -7.15 -0.74
C VAL A 79 3.99 -5.69 -1.12
N GLN A 80 2.92 -4.92 -1.17
CA GLN A 80 2.94 -3.50 -1.48
C GLN A 80 2.58 -2.69 -0.24
N LEU A 81 3.39 -1.66 0.06
CA LEU A 81 3.12 -0.68 1.10
C LEU A 81 2.75 0.65 0.46
N ASN A 82 1.50 1.04 0.61
CA ASN A 82 0.99 2.36 0.21
C ASN A 82 1.14 3.31 1.38
N GLN A 83 1.75 4.47 1.17
CA GLN A 83 2.01 5.43 2.24
C GLN A 83 1.18 6.69 2.03
N TYR A 84 0.35 7.01 3.00
CA TYR A 84 -0.54 8.17 2.99
C TYR A 84 -0.18 9.12 4.13
N VAL A 85 0.07 10.38 3.80
CA VAL A 85 0.36 11.41 4.79
C VAL A 85 -0.95 12.10 5.17
N SER A 86 -1.40 11.86 6.39
CA SER A 86 -2.61 12.42 6.95
C SER A 86 -2.30 13.14 8.26
N GLY A 87 -2.43 14.45 8.31
CA GLY A 87 -2.21 15.20 9.54
C GLY A 87 -2.41 16.69 9.35
N SER A 88 -3.10 17.31 10.29
CA SER A 88 -3.43 18.73 10.30
C SER A 88 -2.40 19.55 11.08
N ASP A 89 -1.11 19.45 10.76
CA ASP A 89 -0.20 20.47 11.26
C ASP A 89 -0.35 21.73 10.40
N ALA A 90 -1.28 22.59 10.82
CA ALA A 90 -1.61 23.87 10.20
C ALA A 90 -0.43 24.89 10.18
N SER A 91 0.79 24.46 10.46
CA SER A 91 1.98 25.29 10.55
C SER A 91 2.87 25.27 9.30
N SER A 92 2.61 24.40 8.35
CA SER A 92 3.36 24.30 7.10
C SER A 92 2.59 24.97 5.97
N GLY A 93 3.26 25.85 5.20
CA GLY A 93 2.67 26.75 4.21
C GLY A 93 1.79 26.07 3.11
N ASP A 94 1.28 26.87 2.19
CA ASP A 94 0.29 26.47 1.15
C ASP A 94 0.61 25.14 0.42
N ASP A 95 1.87 24.80 0.20
CA ASP A 95 2.28 23.59 -0.50
C ASP A 95 1.94 22.31 0.30
N SER A 96 2.04 22.33 1.63
CA SER A 96 1.73 21.16 2.47
C SER A 96 0.24 20.81 2.47
N PHE A 97 -0.64 21.80 2.34
CA PHE A 97 -2.07 21.60 2.25
C PHE A 97 -2.46 20.80 0.99
N TYR A 98 -1.84 21.11 -0.15
CA TYR A 98 -2.11 20.36 -1.39
C TYR A 98 -1.68 18.90 -1.31
N TYR A 99 -0.52 18.62 -0.70
CA TYR A 99 -0.05 17.24 -0.49
C TYR A 99 -0.96 16.45 0.45
N GLN A 100 -1.40 17.07 1.54
CA GLN A 100 -2.34 16.43 2.47
C GLN A 100 -3.69 16.16 1.80
N TYR A 101 -4.22 17.11 1.05
CA TYR A 101 -5.48 16.94 0.33
C TYR A 101 -5.39 15.85 -0.75
N ALA A 102 -4.29 15.79 -1.50
CA ALA A 102 -4.04 14.74 -2.48
C ALA A 102 -3.99 13.37 -1.80
N SER A 103 -3.26 13.24 -0.69
CA SER A 103 -3.15 12.01 0.08
C SER A 103 -4.50 11.56 0.67
N GLU A 104 -5.36 12.49 1.09
CA GLU A 104 -6.72 12.15 1.54
C GLU A 104 -7.58 11.57 0.42
N ILE A 105 -7.47 12.11 -0.79
CA ILE A 105 -8.17 11.57 -1.97
C ILE A 105 -7.66 10.15 -2.26
N GLU A 106 -6.36 9.92 -2.15
CA GLU A 106 -5.76 8.60 -2.35
C GLU A 106 -6.22 7.59 -1.30
N ILE A 107 -6.31 7.98 -0.01
CA ILE A 107 -6.87 7.13 1.06
C ILE A 107 -8.33 6.75 0.73
N ILE A 108 -9.14 7.72 0.32
CA ILE A 108 -10.53 7.47 -0.05
C ILE A 108 -10.61 6.52 -1.26
N GLY A 109 -9.71 6.67 -2.24
CA GLY A 109 -9.57 5.76 -3.38
C GLY A 109 -9.28 4.32 -2.92
N ASP A 110 -8.21 4.13 -2.13
CA ASP A 110 -7.84 2.82 -1.55
C ASP A 110 -9.00 2.17 -0.79
N ILE A 111 -9.70 2.97 0.04
CA ILE A 111 -10.86 2.46 0.81
C ILE A 111 -12.00 2.03 -0.13
N ASN A 112 -12.34 2.84 -1.13
CA ASN A 112 -13.44 2.56 -2.04
C ASN A 112 -13.16 1.39 -2.98
N ASP A 113 -11.93 1.27 -3.44
CA ASP A 113 -11.49 0.22 -4.37
C ASP A 113 -11.09 -1.06 -3.64
N CYS A 114 -11.10 -1.03 -2.29
CA CYS A 114 -10.74 -2.15 -1.43
C CYS A 114 -9.32 -2.68 -1.67
N GLU A 115 -8.37 -1.78 -1.95
CA GLU A 115 -6.99 -2.16 -2.30
C GLU A 115 -6.22 -2.72 -1.10
N SER A 116 -6.08 -1.93 -0.02
CA SER A 116 -5.31 -2.35 1.15
C SER A 116 -6.14 -3.21 2.10
N TYR A 117 -5.57 -4.33 2.55
CA TYR A 117 -6.17 -5.18 3.56
C TYR A 117 -5.77 -4.80 4.99
N LEU A 118 -4.50 -4.54 5.21
CA LEU A 118 -3.96 -4.12 6.50
C LEU A 118 -3.75 -2.62 6.54
N PHE A 119 -4.00 -2.04 7.69
CA PHE A 119 -3.76 -0.64 7.99
C PHE A 119 -2.75 -0.52 9.13
N HIS A 120 -1.69 0.24 8.90
CA HIS A 120 -0.70 0.64 9.90
C HIS A 120 -0.92 2.11 10.21
N LEU A 121 -1.44 2.41 11.40
CA LEU A 121 -1.98 3.71 11.76
C LEU A 121 -1.16 4.36 12.87
N GLU A 122 -0.76 5.62 12.70
CA GLU A 122 -0.21 6.42 13.80
C GLU A 122 -1.32 6.93 14.74
N ASP A 123 -2.47 7.33 14.17
CA ASP A 123 -3.64 7.74 14.93
C ASP A 123 -4.87 6.90 14.54
N PRO A 124 -5.01 5.71 15.16
CA PRO A 124 -6.10 4.80 14.80
C PRO A 124 -7.48 5.35 15.14
N LEU A 125 -7.59 6.21 16.18
CA LEU A 125 -8.87 6.75 16.59
C LEU A 125 -9.38 7.81 15.61
N ASP A 126 -8.51 8.72 15.15
CA ASP A 126 -8.86 9.68 14.10
C ASP A 126 -9.25 8.95 12.81
N PHE A 127 -8.45 7.98 12.39
CA PHE A 127 -8.75 7.17 11.21
C PHE A 127 -10.12 6.48 11.31
N GLN A 128 -10.41 5.81 12.42
CA GLN A 128 -11.68 5.11 12.60
C GLN A 128 -12.87 6.07 12.67
N ARG A 129 -12.71 7.25 13.27
CA ARG A 129 -13.76 8.28 13.30
C ARG A 129 -14.09 8.81 11.91
N ARG A 130 -13.10 8.91 11.03
CA ARG A 130 -13.26 9.46 9.68
C ARG A 130 -13.82 8.44 8.70
N PHE A 131 -13.31 7.22 8.73
CA PHE A 131 -13.54 6.23 7.68
C PHE A 131 -14.40 5.04 8.10
N GLN A 132 -14.42 4.69 9.38
CA GLN A 132 -15.22 3.59 9.94
C GLN A 132 -15.05 2.26 9.18
N ILE A 133 -13.81 1.96 8.74
CA ILE A 133 -13.51 0.82 7.85
C ILE A 133 -12.88 -0.37 8.60
N LEU A 134 -12.49 -0.18 9.86
CA LEU A 134 -11.82 -1.23 10.61
C LEU A 134 -12.80 -2.33 11.01
N ALA A 135 -12.39 -3.57 10.74
CA ALA A 135 -13.19 -4.74 11.04
C ALA A 135 -13.38 -4.94 12.57
N THR A 136 -14.51 -5.51 12.95
CA THR A 136 -14.71 -6.05 14.29
C THR A 136 -13.70 -7.17 14.58
N PRO A 137 -13.53 -7.62 15.84
CA PRO A 137 -12.64 -8.75 16.17
C PRO A 137 -12.92 -9.99 15.31
N ASP A 138 -14.19 -10.24 14.98
CA ASP A 138 -14.62 -11.37 14.14
C ASP A 138 -14.38 -11.14 12.63
N GLY A 139 -13.93 -9.93 12.23
CA GLY A 139 -13.65 -9.61 10.85
C GLY A 139 -14.82 -9.09 10.03
N ASN A 140 -15.93 -8.80 10.70
CA ASN A 140 -17.15 -8.33 10.07
C ASN A 140 -17.25 -6.80 10.05
N CYS A 141 -18.19 -6.30 9.24
CA CYS A 141 -18.64 -4.92 9.31
C CYS A 141 -19.39 -4.72 10.64
N PRO A 142 -19.12 -3.63 11.39
CA PRO A 142 -19.95 -3.26 12.53
C PRO A 142 -21.43 -3.07 12.11
N GLU A 143 -22.37 -3.50 12.94
CA GLU A 143 -23.81 -3.34 12.67
C GLU A 143 -24.25 -1.87 12.74
N ASP A 144 -23.63 -1.11 13.66
CA ASP A 144 -23.86 0.32 13.84
C ASP A 144 -22.57 1.11 13.64
N ALA A 145 -22.69 2.43 13.53
CA ALA A 145 -21.53 3.33 13.47
C ALA A 145 -20.65 3.14 14.72
N ASP A 146 -19.45 2.61 14.51
CA ASP A 146 -18.51 2.31 15.57
C ASP A 146 -17.21 3.12 15.39
N PHE A 147 -17.06 4.11 16.28
CA PHE A 147 -15.92 5.03 16.28
C PHE A 147 -14.78 4.59 17.21
N THR A 148 -14.89 3.42 17.82
CA THR A 148 -13.87 2.87 18.71
C THR A 148 -12.83 2.05 17.95
N VAL A 149 -11.67 1.85 18.56
CA VAL A 149 -10.61 0.99 18.02
C VAL A 149 -10.34 -0.22 18.92
N GLU A 150 -11.08 -0.33 20.02
CA GLU A 150 -10.92 -1.42 20.99
C GLU A 150 -11.25 -2.76 20.34
N GLY A 151 -10.33 -3.71 20.45
CA GLY A 151 -10.46 -5.04 19.86
C GLY A 151 -10.32 -5.12 18.34
N LYS A 152 -10.12 -3.97 17.64
CA LYS A 152 -10.01 -3.94 16.17
C LYS A 152 -8.59 -4.10 15.66
N GLY A 153 -7.61 -4.15 16.54
CA GLY A 153 -6.20 -4.27 16.20
C GLY A 153 -5.31 -4.30 17.43
N PHE A 154 -4.03 -4.15 17.21
CA PHE A 154 -2.99 -4.18 18.24
C PHE A 154 -1.83 -3.31 17.81
N TYR A 155 -0.98 -2.90 18.75
CA TYR A 155 0.25 -2.18 18.40
C TYR A 155 1.34 -3.15 17.93
N TRP A 156 2.18 -2.69 17.03
CA TRP A 156 3.31 -3.46 16.49
C TRP A 156 4.12 -4.13 17.59
N LYS A 157 4.46 -3.39 18.65
CA LYS A 157 5.23 -3.86 19.81
C LYS A 157 4.54 -4.99 20.59
N ASP A 158 3.21 -5.10 20.51
CA ASP A 158 2.43 -6.09 21.26
C ASP A 158 2.35 -7.43 20.51
N CYS A 159 2.70 -7.45 19.21
CA CYS A 159 2.77 -8.66 18.39
C CYS A 159 4.19 -9.21 18.38
N SER A 160 4.43 -10.31 19.09
CA SER A 160 5.78 -10.91 19.19
C SER A 160 6.34 -11.34 17.82
N LEU A 161 5.49 -11.79 16.91
CA LEU A 161 5.89 -12.16 15.55
C LEU A 161 6.54 -11.00 14.77
N LEU A 162 6.15 -9.77 15.04
CA LEU A 162 6.67 -8.55 14.41
C LEU A 162 7.72 -7.86 15.28
N ALA A 163 7.48 -7.77 16.58
CA ALA A 163 8.35 -7.08 17.53
C ALA A 163 9.72 -7.73 17.71
N ASP A 164 9.80 -9.06 17.59
CA ASP A 164 11.02 -9.83 17.80
C ASP A 164 11.88 -9.97 16.52
N GLN A 165 11.44 -9.37 15.38
CA GLN A 165 12.19 -9.37 14.14
C GLN A 165 13.39 -8.41 14.22
N ASP A 166 14.51 -8.79 13.62
CA ASP A 166 15.65 -7.89 13.40
C ASP A 166 15.43 -7.09 12.11
N LEU A 167 14.91 -5.88 12.26
CA LEU A 167 14.56 -5.00 11.15
C LEU A 167 15.68 -4.02 10.78
N SER A 168 16.88 -4.17 11.36
CA SER A 168 17.98 -3.24 11.13
C SER A 168 17.67 -1.80 11.56
N SER A 169 18.40 -0.84 11.02
CA SER A 169 18.24 0.58 11.32
C SER A 169 17.92 1.39 10.08
N TYR A 170 17.30 2.54 10.28
CA TYR A 170 17.10 3.55 9.23
C TYR A 170 18.08 4.71 9.39
N THR A 171 18.36 5.38 8.27
CA THR A 171 19.11 6.63 8.26
C THR A 171 18.43 7.62 7.35
N ILE A 172 18.08 8.79 7.90
CA ILE A 172 17.56 9.93 7.15
C ILE A 172 18.68 10.96 7.04
N SER A 173 19.02 11.35 5.81
CA SER A 173 20.01 12.40 5.56
C SER A 173 19.36 13.57 4.85
N ALA A 174 19.37 14.75 5.47
CA ALA A 174 18.86 15.98 4.90
C ALA A 174 19.74 17.17 5.28
N LEU A 175 20.01 18.05 4.35
CA LEU A 175 20.75 19.32 4.54
C LEU A 175 22.10 19.15 5.29
N GLY A 176 22.78 18.03 5.11
CA GLY A 176 24.06 17.74 5.78
C GLY A 176 23.98 17.17 7.17
N TYR A 177 22.78 16.92 7.66
CA TYR A 177 22.53 16.22 8.92
C TYR A 177 22.03 14.79 8.66
N SER A 178 22.44 13.86 9.51
CA SER A 178 21.95 12.48 9.47
C SER A 178 21.36 12.10 10.81
N VAL A 179 20.16 11.54 10.78
CA VAL A 179 19.47 10.98 11.94
C VAL A 179 19.30 9.50 11.70
N SER A 180 19.69 8.67 12.65
CA SER A 180 19.56 7.21 12.57
C SER A 180 18.81 6.70 13.80
N GLY A 181 18.06 5.63 13.63
CA GLY A 181 17.36 4.94 14.70
C GLY A 181 17.06 3.49 14.30
N THR A 182 16.47 2.73 15.19
CA THR A 182 16.06 1.37 14.88
C THR A 182 14.67 1.38 14.23
N ASN A 183 14.46 0.54 13.21
CA ASN A 183 13.15 0.41 12.58
C ASN A 183 12.10 -0.09 13.58
N GLN A 184 12.49 -0.96 14.53
CA GLN A 184 11.60 -1.44 15.59
C GLN A 184 11.07 -0.33 16.49
N GLU A 185 11.91 0.63 16.91
CA GLU A 185 11.45 1.75 17.72
C GLU A 185 10.43 2.62 16.99
N LEU A 186 10.67 2.89 15.70
CA LEU A 186 9.79 3.71 14.88
C LEU A 186 8.44 3.03 14.64
N LEU A 187 8.46 1.72 14.40
CA LEU A 187 7.25 0.93 14.14
C LEU A 187 6.48 0.57 15.42
N SER A 188 7.13 0.58 16.59
CA SER A 188 6.59 0.05 17.85
C SER A 188 5.22 0.58 18.23
N ASN A 189 4.94 1.83 17.93
CA ASN A 189 3.68 2.51 18.26
C ASN A 189 2.67 2.57 17.11
N LEU A 190 2.95 1.91 15.98
CA LEU A 190 1.97 1.77 14.92
C LEU A 190 0.88 0.78 15.34
N PHE A 191 -0.36 1.20 15.17
CA PHE A 191 -1.51 0.35 15.39
C PHE A 191 -1.81 -0.43 14.11
N ILE A 192 -1.81 -1.75 14.20
CA ILE A 192 -2.10 -2.65 13.09
C ILE A 192 -3.55 -3.08 13.19
N SER A 193 -4.27 -2.89 12.11
CA SER A 193 -5.66 -3.30 11.99
C SER A 193 -5.93 -3.85 10.59
N ARG A 194 -7.12 -4.44 10.41
CA ARG A 194 -7.59 -4.91 9.11
C ARG A 194 -8.91 -4.25 8.74
N ARG A 195 -9.20 -4.22 7.43
CA ARG A 195 -10.51 -3.80 6.96
C ARG A 195 -11.53 -4.91 7.06
N TYR A 196 -12.81 -4.54 7.13
CA TYR A 196 -13.88 -5.46 6.75
C TYR A 196 -14.13 -5.36 5.24
N TYR A 197 -14.74 -6.39 4.68
CA TYR A 197 -15.24 -6.39 3.31
C TYR A 197 -16.75 -6.48 3.31
N ASP A 198 -17.38 -5.64 2.50
CA ASP A 198 -18.78 -5.82 2.12
C ASP A 198 -18.89 -7.07 1.21
N GLU A 199 -20.01 -7.80 1.27
CA GLU A 199 -20.23 -9.02 0.49
C GLU A 199 -19.99 -8.80 -1.02
N SER A 200 -20.35 -7.61 -1.52
CA SER A 200 -20.19 -7.24 -2.94
C SER A 200 -18.73 -6.97 -3.36
N LYS A 201 -17.83 -6.74 -2.40
CA LYS A 201 -16.43 -6.36 -2.64
C LYS A 201 -15.42 -7.34 -2.03
N THR A 202 -15.88 -8.51 -1.63
CA THR A 202 -15.02 -9.54 -1.03
C THR A 202 -14.04 -10.09 -2.06
N PRO A 203 -12.71 -9.96 -1.86
CA PRO A 203 -11.72 -10.49 -2.79
C PRO A 203 -11.64 -12.02 -2.72
N ALA A 204 -11.20 -12.63 -3.81
CA ALA A 204 -11.03 -14.09 -3.88
C ALA A 204 -9.99 -14.62 -2.87
N CYS A 205 -9.04 -13.77 -2.42
CA CYS A 205 -8.00 -14.10 -1.45
C CYS A 205 -8.41 -13.84 0.01
N LYS A 206 -9.68 -13.53 0.29
CA LYS A 206 -10.14 -13.20 1.66
C LYS A 206 -9.75 -14.27 2.70
N ASP A 207 -9.92 -15.55 2.39
CA ASP A 207 -9.57 -16.63 3.34
C ASP A 207 -8.08 -16.62 3.68
N ALA A 208 -7.24 -16.27 2.72
CA ALA A 208 -5.82 -16.13 2.91
C ALA A 208 -5.47 -14.92 3.78
N TYR A 209 -6.13 -13.79 3.56
CA TYR A 209 -6.01 -12.60 4.40
C TYR A 209 -6.49 -12.85 5.83
N ASP A 210 -7.60 -13.56 6.01
CA ASP A 210 -8.09 -13.93 7.34
C ASP A 210 -7.13 -14.89 8.06
N ASN A 211 -6.47 -15.80 7.35
CA ASN A 211 -5.44 -16.65 7.91
C ASN A 211 -4.17 -15.86 8.30
N LEU A 212 -3.74 -14.92 7.47
CA LEU A 212 -2.66 -14.00 7.81
C LEU A 212 -2.99 -13.23 9.09
N TRP A 213 -4.20 -12.63 9.16
CA TRP A 213 -4.65 -11.90 10.34
C TRP A 213 -4.64 -12.78 11.59
N LYS A 214 -5.17 -13.99 11.51
CA LYS A 214 -5.16 -14.94 12.64
C LYS A 214 -3.74 -15.25 13.09
N THR A 215 -2.83 -15.43 12.16
CA THR A 215 -1.42 -15.70 12.45
C THR A 215 -0.78 -14.55 13.24
N ILE A 216 -0.90 -13.32 12.77
CA ILE A 216 -0.29 -12.16 13.43
C ILE A 216 -1.01 -11.81 14.74
N SER A 217 -2.35 -11.82 14.76
CA SER A 217 -3.13 -11.48 15.96
C SER A 217 -3.02 -12.52 17.08
N SER A 218 -2.80 -13.79 16.77
CA SER A 218 -2.59 -14.84 17.79
C SER A 218 -1.31 -14.66 18.61
N THR A 219 -0.36 -13.87 18.12
CA THR A 219 0.89 -13.56 18.79
C THR A 219 0.88 -12.18 19.47
N ALA A 220 -0.20 -11.43 19.31
CA ALA A 220 -0.43 -10.17 20.00
C ALA A 220 -0.93 -10.40 21.44
N LYS A 221 -0.51 -9.52 22.36
CA LYS A 221 -0.85 -9.57 23.80
C LYS A 221 -1.89 -8.52 24.14
#